data_b7bf8a8dbbc7606f2d45793b6fbab812
#
_entry.id   b7bf8a8dbbc7606f2d45793b6fbab812
#
_cell.length_a   1.000
_cell.length_b   1.000
_cell.length_c   1.000
_cell.angle_alpha   90.00
_cell.angle_beta   90.00
_cell.angle_gamma   90.00
#
_symmetry.space_group_name_H-M   'P 1'
#
loop_
_entity.id
_entity.type
_entity.pdbx_description
1 polymer ?
#
loop_
_entity_poly.entity_id
_entity_poly.type
_entity_poly.pdbx_seq_one_letter_code
_entity_poly.pdbx_strand_id
1 'polypeptide(L)'
;MKKINLYGHLIVDKIFSNDEYMETLGGIANVWESLLRIDKKLSVSINPCSIGEAIIVVNTDTNERVGKAILNKKLSTVKVSRADWHHIAYINQIKDTSFINYIKGGMISADITKENPKNCINHLAFLDFLFISKEDLFDNIIEISKKTKGWVIAHDPAGSIYSNGEKIYEYEIPKDLILSNINILGAGDSFAASFISCFLESNNIDTSIEQAHKKTTFLLKNR
;
A
#
# COMPACT_ATOMS: atom_id res chain seq x y z
N MET A 1 -13.76 17.31 -6.48
CA MET A 1 -13.65 15.93 -5.95
C MET A 1 -12.38 15.33 -6.53
N LYS A 2 -11.45 14.91 -5.69
CA LYS A 2 -10.20 14.28 -6.13
C LYS A 2 -10.47 12.85 -6.60
N LYS A 3 -9.82 12.45 -7.70
CA LYS A 3 -9.99 11.13 -8.32
C LYS A 3 -8.77 10.28 -8.07
N ILE A 4 -8.97 9.04 -7.62
CA ILE A 4 -7.93 8.06 -7.37
C ILE A 4 -8.23 6.79 -8.17
N ASN A 5 -7.26 6.30 -8.91
CA ASN A 5 -7.31 5.00 -9.57
C ASN A 5 -6.41 4.01 -8.82
N LEU A 6 -6.96 2.87 -8.46
CA LEU A 6 -6.25 1.76 -7.81
C LEU A 6 -6.04 0.63 -8.82
N TYR A 7 -4.83 0.10 -8.87
CA TYR A 7 -4.44 -1.02 -9.73
C TYR A 7 -3.82 -2.13 -8.88
N GLY A 8 -4.04 -3.38 -9.25
CA GLY A 8 -3.46 -4.52 -8.53
C GLY A 8 -4.36 -5.76 -8.56
N HIS A 9 -4.14 -6.67 -7.63
CA HIS A 9 -4.94 -7.86 -7.48
C HIS A 9 -6.18 -7.57 -6.62
N LEU A 10 -7.34 -8.03 -7.07
CA LEU A 10 -8.56 -8.09 -6.25
C LEU A 10 -8.69 -9.51 -5.72
N ILE A 11 -8.60 -9.67 -4.41
CA ILE A 11 -8.46 -10.97 -3.76
C ILE A 11 -9.57 -11.13 -2.72
N VAL A 12 -10.07 -12.35 -2.58
CA VAL A 12 -10.85 -12.78 -1.41
C VAL A 12 -9.90 -13.45 -0.45
N ASP A 13 -9.66 -12.82 0.69
CA ASP A 13 -8.82 -13.35 1.77
C ASP A 13 -9.66 -14.29 2.64
N LYS A 14 -9.29 -15.58 2.64
CA LYS A 14 -9.84 -16.62 3.52
C LYS A 14 -8.93 -16.74 4.73
N ILE A 15 -9.35 -16.19 5.85
CA ILE A 15 -8.55 -16.05 7.05
C ILE A 15 -8.98 -17.11 8.06
N PHE A 16 -8.00 -17.92 8.48
CA PHE A 16 -8.13 -18.91 9.53
C PHE A 16 -7.34 -18.44 10.75
N SER A 17 -8.02 -18.26 11.89
CA SER A 17 -7.42 -17.79 13.12
C SER A 17 -7.96 -18.66 14.28
N ASN A 18 -7.09 -19.50 14.87
CA ASN A 18 -7.48 -20.51 15.85
C ASN A 18 -8.68 -21.32 15.32
N ASP A 19 -9.84 -21.25 15.97
CA ASP A 19 -11.06 -21.94 15.55
C ASP A 19 -12.02 -21.06 14.72
N GLU A 20 -11.59 -19.86 14.34
CA GLU A 20 -12.40 -18.91 13.58
C GLU A 20 -12.03 -18.88 12.10
N TYR A 21 -13.04 -18.72 11.28
CA TYR A 21 -12.93 -18.52 9.84
C TYR A 21 -13.66 -17.26 9.44
N MET A 22 -13.00 -16.42 8.64
CA MET A 22 -13.63 -15.24 8.03
C MET A 22 -13.19 -15.06 6.58
N GLU A 23 -14.03 -14.40 5.80
CA GLU A 23 -13.70 -13.95 4.45
C GLU A 23 -13.74 -12.42 4.41
N THR A 24 -12.71 -11.83 3.80
CA THR A 24 -12.62 -10.39 3.56
C THR A 24 -12.12 -10.12 2.15
N LEU A 25 -12.37 -8.92 1.64
CA LEU A 25 -11.71 -8.47 0.43
C LEU A 25 -10.29 -8.01 0.76
N GLY A 26 -9.33 -8.41 -0.07
CA GLY A 26 -7.91 -8.10 0.07
C GLY A 26 -7.30 -7.48 -1.19
N GLY A 27 -6.00 -7.31 -1.18
CA GLY A 27 -5.28 -6.63 -2.25
C GLY A 27 -5.74 -5.17 -2.39
N ILE A 28 -6.05 -4.73 -3.62
CA ILE A 28 -6.48 -3.33 -3.86
C ILE A 28 -7.76 -2.93 -3.11
N ALA A 29 -8.57 -3.89 -2.66
CA ALA A 29 -9.78 -3.59 -1.91
C ALA A 29 -9.48 -3.04 -0.51
N ASN A 30 -8.39 -3.45 0.14
CA ASN A 30 -7.96 -2.90 1.42
C ASN A 30 -7.64 -1.40 1.31
N VAL A 31 -6.94 -1.00 0.25
CA VAL A 31 -6.63 0.42 -0.02
C VAL A 31 -7.92 1.19 -0.29
N TRP A 32 -8.82 0.62 -1.12
CA TRP A 32 -10.12 1.21 -1.47
C TRP A 32 -10.99 1.44 -0.23
N GLU A 33 -11.16 0.43 0.60
CA GLU A 33 -11.94 0.53 1.84
C GLU A 33 -11.36 1.58 2.78
N SER A 34 -10.03 1.58 2.95
CA SER A 34 -9.33 2.53 3.80
C SER A 34 -9.56 3.97 3.32
N LEU A 35 -9.44 4.25 2.00
CA LEU A 35 -9.70 5.56 1.42
C LEU A 35 -11.13 6.03 1.68
N LEU A 36 -12.14 5.16 1.48
CA LEU A 36 -13.54 5.52 1.70
C LEU A 36 -13.86 5.80 3.16
N ARG A 37 -13.20 5.11 4.09
CA ARG A 37 -13.34 5.35 5.53
C ARG A 37 -12.68 6.65 5.99
N ILE A 38 -11.57 7.06 5.32
CA ILE A 38 -10.82 8.28 5.65
C ILE A 38 -11.54 9.52 5.11
N ASP A 39 -11.97 9.49 3.86
CA ASP A 39 -12.59 10.66 3.20
C ASP A 39 -13.65 10.24 2.17
N LYS A 40 -14.91 10.42 2.53
CA LYS A 40 -16.06 10.13 1.66
C LYS A 40 -16.18 11.04 0.43
N LYS A 41 -15.36 12.10 0.33
CA LYS A 41 -15.36 13.02 -0.82
C LYS A 41 -14.43 12.54 -1.94
N LEU A 42 -13.62 11.49 -1.72
CA LEU A 42 -12.77 10.92 -2.74
C LEU A 42 -13.60 10.12 -3.76
N SER A 43 -13.23 10.22 -5.03
CA SER A 43 -13.75 9.35 -6.10
C SER A 43 -12.73 8.27 -6.39
N VAL A 44 -12.95 7.07 -5.90
CA VAL A 44 -12.01 5.96 -6.02
C VAL A 44 -12.51 4.93 -7.01
N SER A 45 -11.67 4.59 -8.00
CA SER A 45 -11.95 3.56 -9.00
C SER A 45 -10.98 2.39 -8.82
N ILE A 46 -11.51 1.17 -8.79
CA ILE A 46 -10.73 -0.08 -8.74
C ILE A 46 -10.56 -0.59 -10.16
N ASN A 47 -9.31 -0.87 -10.56
CA ASN A 47 -8.93 -1.39 -11.86
C ASN A 47 -8.09 -2.66 -11.67
N PRO A 48 -8.71 -3.83 -11.45
CA PRO A 48 -7.99 -5.04 -11.12
C PRO A 48 -7.15 -5.54 -12.31
N CYS A 49 -5.92 -5.98 -12.01
CA CYS A 49 -5.04 -6.68 -12.95
C CYS A 49 -5.36 -8.18 -13.00
N SER A 50 -5.81 -8.72 -11.88
CA SER A 50 -6.30 -10.10 -11.75
C SER A 50 -7.27 -10.24 -10.59
N ILE A 51 -7.97 -11.35 -10.58
CA ILE A 51 -8.88 -11.74 -9.49
C ILE A 51 -8.40 -13.09 -8.95
N GLY A 52 -8.47 -13.26 -7.63
CA GLY A 52 -8.02 -14.48 -6.98
C GLY A 52 -8.53 -14.66 -5.57
N GLU A 53 -7.95 -15.63 -4.88
CA GLU A 53 -8.20 -15.93 -3.48
C GLU A 53 -6.86 -16.02 -2.75
N ALA A 54 -6.83 -15.69 -1.47
CA ALA A 54 -5.70 -15.99 -0.60
C ALA A 54 -6.16 -16.80 0.60
N ILE A 55 -5.34 -17.75 1.00
CA ILE A 55 -5.51 -18.49 2.26
C ILE A 55 -4.50 -17.87 3.23
N ILE A 56 -4.99 -17.38 4.36
CA ILE A 56 -4.19 -16.74 5.39
C ILE A 56 -4.45 -17.45 6.70
N VAL A 57 -3.39 -17.94 7.32
CA VAL A 57 -3.43 -18.52 8.66
C VAL A 57 -2.76 -17.54 9.62
N VAL A 58 -3.47 -17.16 10.66
CA VAL A 58 -3.02 -16.21 11.68
C VAL A 58 -2.88 -16.96 13.01
N ASN A 59 -1.70 -16.88 13.60
CA ASN A 59 -1.51 -17.26 15.00
C ASN A 59 -1.77 -16.04 15.87
N THR A 60 -2.87 -16.06 16.63
CA THR A 60 -3.30 -14.92 17.44
C THR A 60 -2.39 -14.66 18.65
N ASP A 61 -1.66 -15.65 19.11
CA ASP A 61 -0.78 -15.53 20.28
C ASP A 61 0.52 -14.81 19.92
N THR A 62 1.05 -15.08 18.71
CA THR A 62 2.33 -14.50 18.23
C THR A 62 2.13 -13.39 17.22
N ASN A 63 0.90 -13.15 16.72
CA ASN A 63 0.59 -12.30 15.57
C ASN A 63 1.34 -12.71 14.27
N GLU A 64 1.92 -13.91 14.24
CA GLU A 64 2.51 -14.45 13.04
C GLU A 64 1.45 -14.84 12.04
N ARG A 65 1.74 -14.60 10.78
CA ARG A 65 0.85 -14.96 9.68
C ARG A 65 1.59 -15.65 8.54
N VAL A 66 0.95 -16.65 7.99
CA VAL A 66 1.39 -17.30 6.75
C VAL A 66 0.23 -17.25 5.77
N GLY A 67 0.49 -16.78 4.56
CA GLY A 67 -0.54 -16.69 3.54
C GLY A 67 -0.01 -17.02 2.15
N LYS A 68 -0.92 -17.53 1.31
CA LYS A 68 -0.62 -17.77 -0.10
C LYS A 68 -1.79 -17.33 -0.96
N ALA A 69 -1.52 -16.47 -1.93
CA ALA A 69 -2.51 -16.07 -2.92
C ALA A 69 -2.50 -17.03 -4.13
N ILE A 70 -3.70 -17.32 -4.62
CA ILE A 70 -3.95 -18.06 -5.85
C ILE A 70 -4.71 -17.13 -6.80
N LEU A 71 -4.07 -16.74 -7.89
CA LEU A 71 -4.70 -15.88 -8.88
C LEU A 71 -5.46 -16.72 -9.88
N ASN A 72 -6.78 -16.72 -9.77
CA ASN A 72 -7.67 -17.58 -10.57
C ASN A 72 -7.89 -17.05 -11.99
N LYS A 73 -7.84 -15.72 -12.17
CA LYS A 73 -8.13 -15.08 -13.45
C LYS A 73 -7.25 -13.86 -13.67
N LYS A 74 -6.43 -13.88 -14.72
CA LYS A 74 -5.77 -12.70 -15.26
C LYS A 74 -6.79 -11.90 -16.10
N LEU A 75 -6.89 -10.61 -15.89
CA LEU A 75 -7.71 -9.74 -16.75
C LEU A 75 -6.86 -9.30 -17.95
N SER A 76 -7.43 -9.40 -19.13
CA SER A 76 -6.73 -9.13 -20.40
C SER A 76 -6.45 -7.64 -20.62
N THR A 77 -7.21 -6.77 -19.95
CA THR A 77 -7.11 -5.32 -20.15
C THR A 77 -7.30 -4.61 -18.82
N VAL A 78 -6.31 -3.84 -18.42
CA VAL A 78 -6.41 -2.94 -17.27
C VAL A 78 -6.90 -1.59 -17.79
N LYS A 79 -8.04 -1.12 -17.27
CA LYS A 79 -8.61 0.16 -17.67
C LYS A 79 -7.84 1.30 -17.02
N VAL A 80 -7.21 2.14 -17.85
CA VAL A 80 -6.52 3.34 -17.39
C VAL A 80 -7.36 4.57 -17.74
N SER A 81 -7.66 5.40 -16.75
CA SER A 81 -8.37 6.66 -16.92
C SER A 81 -7.63 7.79 -16.21
N ARG A 82 -7.92 9.04 -16.56
CA ARG A 82 -7.28 10.19 -15.93
C ARG A 82 -7.73 10.34 -14.48
N ALA A 83 -6.77 10.55 -13.58
CA ALA A 83 -7.01 10.77 -12.15
C ALA A 83 -5.99 11.76 -11.57
N ASP A 84 -6.23 12.24 -10.34
CA ASP A 84 -5.27 13.05 -9.58
C ASP A 84 -4.17 12.17 -8.96
N TRP A 85 -4.50 10.87 -8.72
CA TRP A 85 -3.58 9.89 -8.15
C TRP A 85 -3.82 8.50 -8.73
N HIS A 86 -2.73 7.78 -8.98
CA HIS A 86 -2.71 6.40 -9.41
C HIS A 86 -1.89 5.60 -8.40
N HIS A 87 -2.49 4.60 -7.77
CA HIS A 87 -1.78 3.71 -6.83
C HIS A 87 -1.79 2.28 -7.34
N ILE A 88 -0.62 1.64 -7.34
CA ILE A 88 -0.40 0.28 -7.83
C ILE A 88 -0.04 -0.59 -6.64
N ALA A 89 -1.02 -1.33 -6.12
CA ALA A 89 -0.79 -2.22 -5.00
C ALA A 89 0.01 -3.46 -5.44
N TYR A 90 1.07 -3.75 -4.68
CA TYR A 90 1.95 -4.91 -4.87
C TYR A 90 2.53 -5.02 -6.29
N ILE A 91 3.10 -3.90 -6.78
CA ILE A 91 3.61 -3.80 -8.16
C ILE A 91 4.58 -4.91 -8.52
N ASN A 92 5.38 -5.40 -7.56
CA ASN A 92 6.34 -6.49 -7.74
C ASN A 92 5.71 -7.86 -7.99
N GLN A 93 4.42 -8.02 -7.75
CA GLN A 93 3.65 -9.25 -8.01
C GLN A 93 2.87 -9.21 -9.33
N ILE A 94 2.73 -8.04 -9.95
CA ILE A 94 1.98 -7.88 -11.19
C ILE A 94 2.84 -8.33 -12.37
N LYS A 95 2.40 -9.37 -13.08
CA LYS A 95 3.14 -9.94 -14.24
C LYS A 95 3.19 -9.00 -15.44
N ASP A 96 2.12 -8.25 -15.69
CA ASP A 96 2.00 -7.36 -16.83
C ASP A 96 1.69 -5.95 -16.33
N THR A 97 2.70 -5.13 -16.33
CA THR A 97 2.69 -3.74 -15.87
C THR A 97 2.66 -2.74 -17.02
N SER A 98 2.44 -3.22 -18.25
CA SER A 98 2.43 -2.36 -19.46
C SER A 98 1.42 -1.21 -19.39
N PHE A 99 0.34 -1.36 -18.61
CA PHE A 99 -0.65 -0.31 -18.39
C PHE A 99 -0.06 0.97 -17.78
N ILE A 100 1.07 0.89 -17.06
CA ILE A 100 1.75 2.05 -16.47
C ILE A 100 2.13 3.07 -17.54
N ASN A 101 2.53 2.61 -18.73
CA ASN A 101 2.89 3.48 -19.85
C ASN A 101 1.71 4.31 -20.38
N TYR A 102 0.49 3.93 -20.05
CA TYR A 102 -0.74 4.62 -20.45
C TYR A 102 -1.27 5.58 -19.40
N ILE A 103 -0.67 5.62 -18.20
CA ILE A 103 -1.03 6.58 -17.16
C ILE A 103 -0.61 7.98 -17.61
N LYS A 104 -1.57 8.89 -17.65
CA LYS A 104 -1.34 10.29 -18.06
C LYS A 104 -1.84 11.23 -16.97
N GLY A 105 -0.91 12.01 -16.41
CA GLY A 105 -1.20 12.98 -15.36
C GLY A 105 -1.49 12.33 -14.00
N GLY A 106 -1.50 13.15 -12.96
CA GLY A 106 -1.59 12.71 -11.57
C GLY A 106 -0.28 12.18 -11.00
N MET A 107 -0.29 11.95 -9.70
CA MET A 107 0.82 11.29 -9.00
C MET A 107 0.72 9.77 -9.18
N ILE A 108 1.85 9.09 -9.23
CA ILE A 108 1.91 7.63 -9.33
C ILE A 108 2.60 7.10 -8.08
N SER A 109 1.94 6.22 -7.35
CA SER A 109 2.54 5.50 -6.23
C SER A 109 2.38 3.99 -6.38
N ALA A 110 3.25 3.26 -5.71
CA ALA A 110 3.13 1.82 -5.58
C ALA A 110 3.53 1.38 -4.18
N ASP A 111 3.07 0.21 -3.78
CA ASP A 111 3.65 -0.57 -2.69
C ASP A 111 4.25 -1.88 -3.20
N ILE A 112 5.04 -2.52 -2.35
CA ILE A 112 5.66 -3.82 -2.62
C ILE A 112 5.52 -4.74 -1.41
N THR A 113 5.62 -6.04 -1.68
CA THR A 113 5.72 -7.08 -0.66
C THR A 113 7.14 -7.65 -0.61
N LYS A 114 7.45 -8.42 0.45
CA LYS A 114 8.73 -9.11 0.61
C LYS A 114 9.06 -10.12 -0.50
N GLU A 115 8.05 -10.63 -1.20
CA GLU A 115 8.25 -11.61 -2.26
C GLU A 115 8.78 -10.95 -3.53
N ASN A 116 10.01 -11.27 -3.94
CA ASN A 116 10.66 -10.76 -5.13
C ASN A 116 10.63 -9.21 -5.25
N PRO A 117 11.00 -8.45 -4.21
CA PRO A 117 10.87 -6.99 -4.19
C PRO A 117 11.62 -6.32 -5.34
N LYS A 118 12.71 -6.94 -5.83
CA LYS A 118 13.50 -6.43 -6.96
C LYS A 118 12.73 -6.38 -8.29
N ASN A 119 11.59 -7.05 -8.41
CA ASN A 119 10.77 -6.99 -9.63
C ASN A 119 10.21 -5.58 -9.89
N CYS A 120 10.16 -4.71 -8.90
CA CYS A 120 9.72 -3.32 -9.08
C CYS A 120 10.79 -2.40 -9.67
N ILE A 121 12.07 -2.80 -9.73
CA ILE A 121 13.21 -1.91 -10.10
C ILE A 121 12.99 -1.19 -11.43
N ASN A 122 12.46 -1.89 -12.43
CA ASN A 122 12.21 -1.31 -13.76
C ASN A 122 11.08 -0.27 -13.78
N HIS A 123 10.34 -0.13 -12.68
CA HIS A 123 9.20 0.78 -12.56
C HIS A 123 9.48 1.98 -11.65
N LEU A 124 10.57 1.95 -10.88
CA LEU A 124 10.89 2.99 -9.91
C LEU A 124 10.93 4.40 -10.53
N ALA A 125 11.48 4.53 -11.73
CA ALA A 125 11.58 5.81 -12.44
C ALA A 125 10.22 6.45 -12.79
N PHE A 126 9.12 5.72 -12.70
CA PHE A 126 7.75 6.24 -12.93
C PHE A 126 7.06 6.66 -11.62
N LEU A 127 7.57 6.23 -10.46
CA LEU A 127 6.90 6.40 -9.19
C LEU A 127 7.26 7.74 -8.53
N ASP A 128 6.24 8.53 -8.21
CA ASP A 128 6.37 9.69 -7.33
C ASP A 128 6.52 9.24 -5.86
N PHE A 129 5.93 8.08 -5.49
CA PHE A 129 6.04 7.49 -4.16
C PHE A 129 6.12 5.97 -4.22
N LEU A 130 7.06 5.39 -3.46
CA LEU A 130 7.13 3.95 -3.20
C LEU A 130 6.92 3.72 -1.70
N PHE A 131 5.93 2.92 -1.34
CA PHE A 131 5.69 2.46 0.03
C PHE A 131 6.29 1.06 0.22
N ILE A 132 6.94 0.84 1.35
CA ILE A 132 7.58 -0.44 1.69
C ILE A 132 7.58 -0.63 3.21
N SER A 133 7.37 -1.86 3.69
CA SER A 133 7.64 -2.17 5.10
C SER A 133 9.13 -2.09 5.37
N LYS A 134 9.55 -1.58 6.54
CA LYS A 134 10.99 -1.49 6.87
C LYS A 134 11.68 -2.87 6.79
N GLU A 135 10.97 -3.92 7.19
CA GLU A 135 11.46 -5.31 7.12
C GLU A 135 11.64 -5.84 5.68
N ASP A 136 10.97 -5.24 4.71
CA ASP A 136 10.99 -5.65 3.30
C ASP A 136 11.99 -4.83 2.46
N LEU A 137 12.73 -3.90 3.08
CA LEU A 137 13.78 -3.14 2.38
C LEU A 137 14.80 -4.10 1.77
N PHE A 138 14.94 -4.05 0.45
CA PHE A 138 15.79 -4.93 -0.33
C PHE A 138 17.15 -4.32 -0.68
N ASP A 139 17.37 -3.04 -0.34
CA ASP A 139 18.59 -2.27 -0.55
C ASP A 139 18.57 -1.05 0.40
N ASN A 140 19.64 -0.28 0.43
CA ASN A 140 19.68 0.99 1.15
C ASN A 140 18.61 1.94 0.60
N ILE A 141 17.85 2.59 1.47
CA ILE A 141 16.73 3.46 1.07
C ILE A 141 17.16 4.59 0.13
N ILE A 142 18.36 5.16 0.30
CA ILE A 142 18.91 6.18 -0.61
C ILE A 142 19.13 5.59 -2.00
N GLU A 143 19.68 4.39 -2.10
CA GLU A 143 19.96 3.75 -3.40
C GLU A 143 18.67 3.37 -4.13
N ILE A 144 17.62 3.00 -3.42
CA ILE A 144 16.29 2.80 -4.01
C ILE A 144 15.72 4.15 -4.48
N SER A 145 15.83 5.19 -3.62
CA SER A 145 15.28 6.52 -3.90
C SER A 145 15.95 7.21 -5.09
N LYS A 146 17.27 7.03 -5.29
CA LYS A 146 17.96 7.54 -6.48
C LYS A 146 17.42 6.98 -7.80
N LYS A 147 16.80 5.80 -7.76
CA LYS A 147 16.17 5.14 -8.92
C LYS A 147 14.68 5.51 -9.04
N THR A 148 14.09 6.07 -8.00
CA THR A 148 12.69 6.48 -7.94
C THR A 148 12.56 7.92 -8.42
N LYS A 149 11.49 8.24 -9.13
CA LYS A 149 11.22 9.62 -9.57
C LYS A 149 11.06 10.60 -8.39
N GLY A 150 10.50 10.10 -7.28
CA GLY A 150 10.19 10.92 -6.11
C GLY A 150 10.67 10.28 -4.81
N TRP A 151 9.77 9.91 -3.92
CA TRP A 151 10.08 9.48 -2.56
C TRP A 151 9.94 7.99 -2.35
N VAL A 152 10.84 7.41 -1.58
CA VAL A 152 10.69 6.09 -0.96
C VAL A 152 10.35 6.27 0.52
N ILE A 153 9.30 5.61 0.97
CA ILE A 153 8.79 5.69 2.35
C ILE A 153 8.77 4.26 2.90
N ALA A 154 9.68 3.97 3.81
CA ALA A 154 9.70 2.72 4.54
C ALA A 154 9.06 2.91 5.91
N HIS A 155 8.03 2.13 6.21
CA HIS A 155 7.22 2.29 7.41
C HIS A 155 7.10 1.00 8.22
N ASP A 156 6.86 1.14 9.51
CA ASP A 156 6.54 0.09 10.47
C ASP A 156 5.64 0.64 11.59
N PRO A 157 5.26 -0.17 12.59
CA PRO A 157 4.49 0.32 13.74
C PRO A 157 5.19 1.36 14.62
N ALA A 158 6.50 1.55 14.50
CA ALA A 158 7.26 2.53 15.27
C ALA A 158 7.45 3.87 14.54
N GLY A 159 7.26 3.90 13.23
CA GLY A 159 7.40 5.12 12.43
C GLY A 159 7.81 4.87 11.00
N SER A 160 8.36 5.90 10.37
CA SER A 160 8.83 5.85 8.99
C SER A 160 10.23 6.40 8.85
N ILE A 161 11.01 5.82 7.93
CA ILE A 161 12.15 6.46 7.30
C ILE A 161 11.81 6.75 5.84
N TYR A 162 12.22 7.89 5.32
CA TYR A 162 11.91 8.25 3.95
C TYR A 162 13.04 9.05 3.30
N SER A 163 13.16 8.95 1.99
CA SER A 163 14.23 9.59 1.22
C SER A 163 13.78 9.94 -0.18
N ASN A 164 14.33 11.04 -0.71
CA ASN A 164 14.25 11.43 -2.12
C ASN A 164 15.56 11.17 -2.89
N GLY A 165 16.48 10.40 -2.30
CA GLY A 165 17.78 10.08 -2.88
C GLY A 165 18.93 10.99 -2.43
N GLU A 166 18.65 12.07 -1.72
CA GLU A 166 19.69 13.00 -1.21
C GLU A 166 20.05 12.71 0.25
N LYS A 167 19.05 12.60 1.10
CA LYS A 167 19.20 12.32 2.54
C LYS A 167 18.06 11.49 3.07
N ILE A 168 18.24 10.95 4.26
CA ILE A 168 17.22 10.21 5.00
C ILE A 168 16.56 11.17 5.98
N TYR A 169 15.25 11.10 6.03
CA TYR A 169 14.40 11.71 7.03
C TYR A 169 13.76 10.62 7.87
N GLU A 170 13.38 10.95 9.09
CA GLU A 170 12.81 10.01 10.03
C GLU A 170 11.63 10.62 10.77
N TYR A 171 10.60 9.80 10.98
CA TYR A 171 9.45 10.12 11.80
C TYR A 171 9.21 8.99 12.77
N GLU A 172 9.21 9.29 14.07
CA GLU A 172 8.87 8.36 15.14
C GLU A 172 7.43 8.59 15.59
N ILE A 173 6.68 7.51 15.72
CA ILE A 173 5.30 7.57 16.23
C ILE A 173 5.35 7.85 17.74
N PRO A 174 4.55 8.80 18.26
CA PRO A 174 4.35 8.97 19.69
C PRO A 174 3.93 7.65 20.35
N LYS A 175 4.52 7.33 21.50
CA LYS A 175 4.33 6.02 22.18
C LYS A 175 2.87 5.68 22.47
N ASP A 176 2.04 6.67 22.71
CA ASP A 176 0.58 6.53 22.96
C ASP A 176 -0.21 6.13 21.70
N LEU A 177 0.38 6.26 20.50
CA LEU A 177 -0.22 5.83 19.25
C LEU A 177 0.24 4.44 18.80
N ILE A 178 1.25 3.85 19.45
CA ILE A 178 1.72 2.50 19.13
C ILE A 178 0.66 1.51 19.61
N LEU A 179 0.21 0.67 18.68
CA LEU A 179 -0.81 -0.34 18.95
C LEU A 179 -0.15 -1.66 19.38
N SER A 180 -0.72 -2.26 20.43
CA SER A 180 -0.39 -3.62 20.87
C SER A 180 -1.64 -4.50 20.79
N ASN A 181 -1.46 -5.78 20.49
CA ASN A 181 -2.52 -6.80 20.49
C ASN A 181 -3.71 -6.50 19.56
N ILE A 182 -3.43 -6.02 18.34
CA ILE A 182 -4.44 -5.80 17.31
C ILE A 182 -4.10 -6.57 16.04
N ASN A 183 -5.13 -6.87 15.26
CA ASN A 183 -4.94 -7.41 13.92
C ASN A 183 -4.35 -6.35 12.99
N ILE A 184 -3.12 -6.58 12.53
CA ILE A 184 -2.36 -5.68 11.64
C ILE A 184 -2.52 -6.02 10.16
N LEU A 185 -3.40 -6.97 9.81
CA LEU A 185 -3.63 -7.32 8.40
C LEU A 185 -4.09 -6.08 7.62
N GLY A 186 -3.43 -5.77 6.49
CA GLY A 186 -3.70 -4.58 5.69
C GLY A 186 -3.27 -3.24 6.34
N ALA A 187 -2.38 -3.26 7.35
CA ALA A 187 -1.85 -2.03 7.93
C ALA A 187 -1.07 -1.20 6.90
N GLY A 188 -0.26 -1.85 6.04
CA GLY A 188 0.46 -1.20 4.95
C GLY A 188 -0.49 -0.54 3.94
N ASP A 189 -1.55 -1.26 3.53
CA ASP A 189 -2.59 -0.74 2.64
C ASP A 189 -3.28 0.49 3.24
N SER A 190 -3.57 0.44 4.56
CA SER A 190 -4.17 1.56 5.30
C SER A 190 -3.22 2.75 5.42
N PHE A 191 -1.92 2.50 5.58
CA PHE A 191 -0.91 3.55 5.61
C PHE A 191 -0.81 4.25 4.25
N ALA A 192 -0.69 3.49 3.16
CA ALA A 192 -0.65 4.03 1.81
C ALA A 192 -1.91 4.86 1.50
N ALA A 193 -3.11 4.34 1.80
CA ALA A 193 -4.38 5.04 1.65
C ALA A 193 -4.42 6.35 2.45
N SER A 194 -3.99 6.31 3.71
CA SER A 194 -3.95 7.48 4.59
C SER A 194 -2.98 8.53 4.08
N PHE A 195 -1.79 8.12 3.65
CA PHE A 195 -0.80 9.02 3.04
C PHE A 195 -1.36 9.70 1.79
N ILE A 196 -1.92 8.92 0.85
CA ILE A 196 -2.50 9.44 -0.40
C ILE A 196 -3.54 10.51 -0.11
N SER A 197 -4.49 10.22 0.78
CA SER A 197 -5.52 11.19 1.18
C SER A 197 -4.92 12.47 1.74
N CYS A 198 -3.95 12.35 2.66
CA CYS A 198 -3.34 13.51 3.31
C CYS A 198 -2.46 14.33 2.35
N PHE A 199 -1.71 13.67 1.46
CA PHE A 199 -0.86 14.37 0.50
C PHE A 199 -1.69 15.12 -0.56
N LEU A 200 -2.82 14.57 -1.00
CA LEU A 200 -3.74 15.26 -1.91
C LEU A 200 -4.32 16.55 -1.31
N GLU A 201 -4.37 16.65 0.02
CA GLU A 201 -4.83 17.85 0.74
C GLU A 201 -3.69 18.82 1.05
N SER A 202 -2.57 18.32 1.59
CA SER A 202 -1.50 19.14 2.16
C SER A 202 -0.39 19.47 1.18
N ASN A 203 -0.14 18.61 0.20
CA ASN A 203 1.03 18.63 -0.69
C ASN A 203 2.36 18.72 0.08
N ASN A 204 2.40 18.14 1.29
CA ASN A 204 3.56 18.16 2.19
C ASN A 204 3.87 16.76 2.69
N ILE A 205 5.13 16.30 2.51
CA ILE A 205 5.55 14.93 2.81
C ILE A 205 5.51 14.64 4.32
N ASP A 206 6.07 15.54 5.14
CA ASP A 206 6.21 15.34 6.59
C ASP A 206 4.83 15.30 7.25
N THR A 207 3.97 16.26 6.92
CA THR A 207 2.58 16.31 7.38
C THR A 207 1.83 15.03 6.95
N SER A 208 2.05 14.57 5.73
CA SER A 208 1.35 13.39 5.20
C SER A 208 1.79 12.11 5.88
N ILE A 209 3.07 11.96 6.21
CA ILE A 209 3.59 10.81 6.96
C ILE A 209 3.01 10.78 8.38
N GLU A 210 3.08 11.92 9.10
CA GLU A 210 2.52 12.04 10.44
C GLU A 210 1.03 11.68 10.46
N GLN A 211 0.25 12.27 9.57
CA GLN A 211 -1.19 12.02 9.50
C GLN A 211 -1.51 10.61 9.02
N ALA A 212 -0.68 10.02 8.14
CA ALA A 212 -0.84 8.65 7.71
C ALA A 212 -0.75 7.68 8.89
N HIS A 213 0.23 7.83 9.75
CA HIS A 213 0.34 6.99 10.95
C HIS A 213 -0.85 7.16 11.88
N LYS A 214 -1.29 8.39 12.17
CA LYS A 214 -2.46 8.67 13.03
C LYS A 214 -3.74 8.05 12.47
N LYS A 215 -4.01 8.25 11.18
CA LYS A 215 -5.21 7.69 10.53
C LYS A 215 -5.16 6.17 10.44
N THR A 216 -3.98 5.58 10.16
CA THR A 216 -3.80 4.12 10.14
C THR A 216 -4.11 3.53 11.52
N THR A 217 -3.55 4.11 12.59
CA THR A 217 -3.86 3.72 13.98
C THR A 217 -5.37 3.77 14.24
N PHE A 218 -6.04 4.84 13.83
CA PHE A 218 -7.49 4.97 13.97
C PHE A 218 -8.25 3.89 13.18
N LEU A 219 -7.87 3.65 11.93
CA LEU A 219 -8.51 2.62 11.10
C LEU A 219 -8.38 1.22 11.68
N LEU A 220 -7.20 0.87 12.20
CA LEU A 220 -6.93 -0.44 12.78
C LEU A 220 -7.67 -0.66 14.11
N LYS A 221 -7.80 0.39 14.94
CA LYS A 221 -8.58 0.32 16.20
C LYS A 221 -10.09 0.13 16.00
N ASN A 222 -10.60 0.48 14.82
CA ASN A 222 -12.04 0.49 14.54
C ASN A 222 -12.43 -0.53 13.44
N ARG A 223 -11.64 -1.58 13.28
CA ARG A 223 -11.95 -2.72 12.41
C ARG A 223 -12.83 -3.74 13.05
#